data_087a5f60dc1b9129fe54c0fc1b29331b
#
_entry.id   087a5f60dc1b9129fe54c0fc1b29331b
#
_cell.length_a   1.000
_cell.length_b   1.000
_cell.length_c   1.000
_cell.angle_alpha   90.00
_cell.angle_beta   90.00
_cell.angle_gamma   90.00
#
_symmetry.space_group_name_H-M   'P 1'
#
loop_
_entity.id
_entity.type
_entity.pdbx_description
1 polymer ?
#
loop_
_entity_poly.entity_id
_entity_poly.type
_entity_poly.pdbx_seq_one_letter_code
_entity_poly.pdbx_strand_id
1 'polypeptide(L)'
;MILFRSFSLRALLTALLPLVLSAACDKLPRNGALDGQWQLVRRNDADLTAQRIYWAVQLDLIQLRSPRVAPTTSVAYSGGVTLRFVRRADSLFVETGFLMDRDHGRDLHIGPRYPADLSVLGVDTLPAHFAIRHLSSSRLVLTRDNQVLEFRKW
;
A
#
# COMPACT_ATOMS: atom_id res chain seq x y z
N MET A 1 -28.75 -42.85 40.54
CA MET A 1 -29.61 -42.57 39.39
C MET A 1 -29.04 -41.32 38.72
N ILE A 2 -28.20 -41.52 37.68
CA ILE A 2 -27.47 -40.44 36.99
C ILE A 2 -28.35 -39.98 35.86
N LEU A 3 -28.84 -38.73 35.92
CA LEU A 3 -29.61 -38.07 34.87
C LEU A 3 -28.63 -37.59 33.80
N PHE A 4 -28.50 -38.31 32.70
CA PHE A 4 -27.89 -37.85 31.47
C PHE A 4 -28.81 -36.82 30.81
N ARG A 5 -28.47 -35.52 30.98
CA ARG A 5 -29.13 -34.43 30.25
C ARG A 5 -28.65 -34.51 28.82
N SER A 6 -29.51 -34.92 27.91
CA SER A 6 -29.28 -34.90 26.48
C SER A 6 -29.15 -33.44 26.03
N PHE A 7 -27.93 -32.96 25.89
CA PHE A 7 -27.66 -31.70 25.17
C PHE A 7 -28.09 -31.89 23.72
N SER A 8 -29.11 -31.13 23.30
CA SER A 8 -29.65 -31.30 21.95
C SER A 8 -28.57 -30.91 20.94
N LEU A 9 -28.38 -31.74 19.93
CA LEU A 9 -27.45 -31.53 18.78
C LEU A 9 -27.62 -30.14 18.13
N ARG A 10 -28.85 -29.58 18.23
CA ARG A 10 -29.18 -28.20 17.77
C ARG A 10 -28.47 -27.13 18.54
N ALA A 11 -28.27 -27.26 19.85
CA ALA A 11 -27.55 -26.28 20.67
C ALA A 11 -26.05 -26.29 20.36
N LEU A 12 -25.48 -27.45 20.03
CA LEU A 12 -24.09 -27.58 19.60
C LEU A 12 -23.85 -26.95 18.23
N LEU A 13 -24.77 -27.12 17.28
CA LEU A 13 -24.66 -26.51 15.93
C LEU A 13 -24.77 -24.98 15.97
N THR A 14 -25.65 -24.43 16.83
CA THR A 14 -25.79 -22.95 16.96
C THR A 14 -24.60 -22.30 17.65
N ALA A 15 -23.89 -23.01 18.52
CA ALA A 15 -22.68 -22.51 19.18
C ALA A 15 -21.42 -22.56 18.28
N LEU A 16 -21.38 -23.50 17.33
CA LEU A 16 -20.25 -23.62 16.37
C LEU A 16 -20.31 -22.59 15.24
N LEU A 17 -21.50 -22.14 14.84
CA LEU A 17 -21.67 -21.22 13.71
C LEU A 17 -20.95 -19.88 13.86
N PRO A 18 -21.01 -19.17 15.02
CA PRO A 18 -20.28 -17.92 15.19
C PRO A 18 -18.77 -18.10 15.26
N LEU A 19 -18.26 -19.26 15.68
CA LEU A 19 -16.83 -19.54 15.75
C LEU A 19 -16.19 -19.70 14.35
N VAL A 20 -16.95 -20.25 13.39
CA VAL A 20 -16.48 -20.43 11.99
C VAL A 20 -16.51 -19.10 11.23
N LEU A 21 -17.46 -18.21 11.54
CA LEU A 21 -17.57 -16.91 10.89
C LEU A 21 -16.49 -15.90 11.34
N SER A 22 -15.92 -16.05 12.55
CA SER A 22 -14.83 -15.22 13.02
C SER A 22 -13.46 -15.57 12.43
N ALA A 23 -13.28 -16.77 11.90
CA ALA A 23 -12.04 -17.20 11.24
C ALA A 23 -11.92 -16.73 9.77
N ALA A 24 -12.97 -16.13 9.19
CA ALA A 24 -13.01 -15.78 7.77
C ALA A 24 -12.43 -14.38 7.44
N CYS A 25 -11.92 -13.62 8.41
CA CYS A 25 -11.39 -12.27 8.20
C CYS A 25 -9.91 -12.14 8.54
N ASP A 26 -9.09 -13.14 8.26
CA ASP A 26 -7.63 -13.04 8.38
C ASP A 26 -7.02 -12.25 7.21
N LYS A 27 -7.36 -10.96 7.13
CA LYS A 27 -6.52 -9.98 6.44
C LYS A 27 -5.46 -9.48 7.40
N LEU A 28 -4.61 -10.39 7.90
CA LEU A 28 -3.42 -10.00 8.62
C LEU A 28 -2.58 -9.11 7.69
N PRO A 29 -2.16 -7.92 8.14
CA PRO A 29 -1.34 -7.03 7.34
C PRO A 29 -0.02 -7.73 7.03
N ARG A 30 0.22 -8.07 5.75
CA ARG A 30 1.41 -8.82 5.30
C ARG A 30 2.71 -8.08 5.63
N ASN A 31 2.67 -6.75 5.64
CA ASN A 31 3.82 -5.89 5.90
C ASN A 31 3.75 -5.23 7.29
N GLY A 32 2.85 -5.70 8.19
CA GLY A 32 2.67 -5.14 9.52
C GLY A 32 2.25 -3.67 9.49
N ALA A 33 2.91 -2.82 10.26
CA ALA A 33 2.59 -1.39 10.36
C ALA A 33 2.71 -0.63 9.03
N LEU A 34 3.45 -1.18 8.04
CA LEU A 34 3.61 -0.56 6.73
C LEU A 34 2.32 -0.59 5.90
N ASP A 35 1.49 -1.64 6.04
CA ASP A 35 0.24 -1.74 5.29
C ASP A 35 -0.73 -0.61 5.65
N GLY A 36 -1.47 -0.15 4.66
CA GLY A 36 -2.48 0.90 4.75
C GLY A 36 -2.14 2.14 3.94
N GLN A 37 -2.83 3.25 4.22
CA GLN A 37 -2.69 4.47 3.47
C GLN A 37 -1.82 5.49 4.20
N TRP A 38 -0.83 6.04 3.48
CA TRP A 38 0.15 7.00 3.97
C TRP A 38 0.07 8.28 3.17
N GLN A 39 -0.08 9.42 3.82
CA GLN A 39 0.04 10.73 3.17
C GLN A 39 1.49 11.19 3.24
N LEU A 40 2.11 11.49 2.09
CA LEU A 40 3.39 12.16 2.02
C LEU A 40 3.20 13.62 2.48
N VAL A 41 3.76 13.95 3.64
CA VAL A 41 3.61 15.29 4.24
C VAL A 41 4.84 16.17 4.05
N ARG A 42 6.04 15.57 3.87
CA ARG A 42 7.27 16.31 3.69
C ARG A 42 8.24 15.57 2.76
N ARG A 43 8.94 16.34 1.95
CA ARG A 43 10.12 15.88 1.20
C ARG A 43 11.28 16.82 1.53
N ASN A 44 12.32 16.31 2.20
CA ASN A 44 13.37 17.12 2.80
C ASN A 44 12.75 18.24 3.67
N ASP A 45 13.02 19.51 3.35
CA ASP A 45 12.46 20.65 4.07
C ASP A 45 11.13 21.16 3.49
N ALA A 46 10.66 20.63 2.36
CA ALA A 46 9.45 21.09 1.70
C ALA A 46 8.19 20.43 2.29
N ASP A 47 7.23 21.22 2.74
CA ASP A 47 5.90 20.76 3.13
C ASP A 47 5.06 20.44 1.89
N LEU A 48 4.60 19.20 1.81
CA LEU A 48 3.78 18.67 0.72
C LEU A 48 2.34 18.35 1.14
N THR A 49 1.94 18.71 2.35
CA THR A 49 0.62 18.36 2.92
C THR A 49 -0.54 18.80 2.00
N ALA A 50 -0.44 20.00 1.42
CA ALA A 50 -1.46 20.55 0.51
C ALA A 50 -1.57 19.80 -0.81
N GLN A 51 -0.55 19.08 -1.26
CA GLN A 51 -0.55 18.31 -2.50
C GLN A 51 -1.32 17.00 -2.40
N ARG A 52 -1.63 16.55 -1.18
CA ARG A 52 -2.46 15.36 -0.92
C ARG A 52 -1.97 14.12 -1.67
N ILE A 53 -0.66 13.86 -1.57
CA ILE A 53 -0.02 12.69 -2.17
C ILE A 53 -0.19 11.49 -1.22
N TYR A 54 -0.72 10.40 -1.73
CA TYR A 54 -0.98 9.19 -0.95
C TYR A 54 -0.28 7.97 -1.55
N TRP A 55 0.31 7.19 -0.67
CA TRP A 55 0.82 5.85 -0.94
C TRP A 55 -0.05 4.84 -0.20
N ALA A 56 -0.81 4.02 -0.92
CA ALA A 56 -1.58 2.93 -0.33
C ALA A 56 -0.79 1.64 -0.49
N VAL A 57 -0.33 1.08 0.63
CA VAL A 57 0.49 -0.14 0.69
C VAL A 57 -0.38 -1.33 1.04
N GLN A 58 -0.37 -2.35 0.19
CA GLN A 58 -1.06 -3.61 0.41
C GLN A 58 -0.35 -4.74 -0.33
N LEU A 59 -0.12 -5.86 0.33
CA LEU A 59 0.59 -7.02 -0.23
C LEU A 59 1.99 -6.64 -0.72
N ASP A 60 2.26 -6.76 -2.01
CA ASP A 60 3.50 -6.38 -2.69
C ASP A 60 3.34 -5.12 -3.56
N LEU A 61 2.27 -4.36 -3.33
CA LEU A 61 1.90 -3.21 -4.15
C LEU A 61 1.85 -1.91 -3.35
N ILE A 62 2.27 -0.82 -3.99
CA ILE A 62 2.09 0.55 -3.54
C ILE A 62 1.29 1.28 -4.63
N GLN A 63 0.07 1.68 -4.33
CA GLN A 63 -0.69 2.56 -5.21
C GLN A 63 -0.37 4.01 -4.89
N LEU A 64 0.10 4.75 -5.88
CA LEU A 64 0.36 6.19 -5.80
C LEU A 64 -0.82 6.97 -6.34
N ARG A 65 -1.25 8.01 -5.62
CA ARG A 65 -2.32 8.90 -6.08
C ARG A 65 -2.24 10.28 -5.43
N SER A 66 -2.70 11.26 -6.16
CA SER A 66 -3.00 12.60 -5.63
C SER A 66 -4.13 13.21 -6.45
N PRO A 67 -5.08 13.94 -5.83
CA PRO A 67 -6.08 14.74 -6.55
C PRO A 67 -5.52 16.12 -6.97
N ARG A 68 -4.28 16.45 -6.64
CA ARG A 68 -3.69 17.78 -6.85
C ARG A 68 -2.53 17.77 -7.82
N VAL A 69 -1.78 16.69 -7.87
CA VAL A 69 -0.62 16.53 -8.75
C VAL A 69 -0.71 15.22 -9.50
N ALA A 70 -0.24 15.21 -10.72
CA ALA A 70 -0.17 14.03 -11.56
C ALA A 70 1.24 13.84 -12.10
N PRO A 71 1.70 12.59 -12.26
CA PRO A 71 2.98 12.31 -12.92
C PRO A 71 2.91 12.74 -14.40
N THR A 72 4.07 13.08 -14.93
CA THR A 72 4.21 13.31 -16.38
C THR A 72 4.36 11.96 -17.07
N THR A 73 3.51 11.68 -18.04
CA THR A 73 3.49 10.42 -18.78
C THR A 73 3.37 10.66 -20.29
N SER A 74 3.90 9.74 -21.07
CA SER A 74 3.80 9.77 -22.54
C SER A 74 2.45 9.26 -23.08
N VAL A 75 1.62 8.68 -22.22
CA VAL A 75 0.33 8.08 -22.58
C VAL A 75 -0.74 8.45 -21.56
N ALA A 76 -1.98 8.50 -22.01
CA ALA A 76 -3.12 8.65 -21.12
C ALA A 76 -3.32 7.37 -20.27
N TYR A 77 -3.74 7.55 -19.03
CA TYR A 77 -4.12 6.49 -18.11
C TYR A 77 -5.23 7.00 -17.17
N SER A 78 -6.05 6.11 -16.64
CA SER A 78 -7.25 6.50 -15.88
C SER A 78 -7.34 5.92 -14.46
N GLY A 79 -6.49 4.94 -14.12
CA GLY A 79 -6.59 4.22 -12.86
C GLY A 79 -5.55 4.58 -11.79
N GLY A 80 -4.59 5.43 -12.12
CA GLY A 80 -3.47 5.81 -11.24
C GLY A 80 -2.19 5.00 -11.50
N VAL A 81 -1.22 5.13 -10.61
CA VAL A 81 0.09 4.48 -10.68
C VAL A 81 0.17 3.40 -9.61
N THR A 82 0.60 2.21 -9.97
CA THR A 82 0.86 1.12 -9.04
C THR A 82 2.31 0.65 -9.18
N LEU A 83 3.00 0.55 -8.06
CA LEU A 83 4.37 0.06 -7.99
C LEU A 83 4.37 -1.32 -7.34
N ARG A 84 5.25 -2.20 -7.81
CA ARG A 84 5.54 -3.47 -7.15
C ARG A 84 6.80 -3.33 -6.33
N PHE A 85 6.77 -3.86 -5.10
CA PHE A 85 7.91 -3.78 -4.20
C PHE A 85 8.17 -5.09 -3.47
N VAL A 86 9.39 -5.22 -2.97
CA VAL A 86 9.80 -6.25 -2.02
C VAL A 86 10.31 -5.54 -0.76
N ARG A 87 9.80 -5.95 0.40
CA ARG A 87 10.33 -5.51 1.69
C ARG A 87 11.37 -6.50 2.20
N ARG A 88 12.54 -5.99 2.58
CA ARG A 88 13.60 -6.77 3.23
C ARG A 88 14.09 -6.01 4.45
N ALA A 89 13.78 -6.53 5.65
CA ALA A 89 14.08 -5.85 6.91
C ALA A 89 13.65 -4.36 6.89
N ASP A 90 14.61 -3.44 6.95
CA ASP A 90 14.39 -2.01 6.96
C ASP A 90 14.56 -1.37 5.56
N SER A 91 14.19 -2.11 4.51
CA SER A 91 14.33 -1.64 3.13
C SER A 91 13.11 -1.99 2.30
N LEU A 92 12.76 -1.06 1.39
CA LEU A 92 11.77 -1.24 0.33
C LEU A 92 12.48 -1.19 -1.02
N PHE A 93 12.43 -2.29 -1.76
CA PHE A 93 12.93 -2.37 -3.13
C PHE A 93 11.73 -2.27 -4.06
N VAL A 94 11.58 -1.12 -4.70
CA VAL A 94 10.55 -0.89 -5.72
C VAL A 94 11.13 -1.31 -7.06
N GLU A 95 10.63 -2.42 -7.60
CA GLU A 95 11.23 -3.06 -8.77
C GLU A 95 10.69 -2.48 -10.07
N THR A 96 9.38 -2.26 -10.11
CA THR A 96 8.68 -1.86 -11.34
C THR A 96 7.42 -1.07 -11.04
N GLY A 97 6.88 -0.41 -12.05
CA GLY A 97 5.65 0.36 -11.96
C GLY A 97 4.73 0.17 -13.16
N PHE A 98 3.45 0.46 -12.95
CA PHE A 98 2.41 0.33 -13.94
C PHE A 98 1.52 1.57 -13.93
N LEU A 99 1.19 2.09 -15.11
CA LEU A 99 0.11 3.02 -15.33
C LEU A 99 -1.16 2.20 -15.54
N MET A 100 -2.16 2.37 -14.69
CA MET A 100 -3.40 1.62 -14.75
C MET A 100 -4.35 2.29 -15.74
N ASP A 101 -4.61 1.65 -16.88
CA ASP A 101 -5.53 2.12 -17.92
C ASP A 101 -6.87 1.37 -17.78
N ARG A 102 -7.72 1.85 -16.88
CA ARG A 102 -9.02 1.25 -16.57
C ARG A 102 -10.00 1.30 -17.73
N ASP A 103 -9.91 2.33 -18.55
CA ASP A 103 -10.80 2.53 -19.68
C ASP A 103 -10.61 1.46 -20.76
N HIS A 104 -9.39 0.93 -20.86
CA HIS A 104 -9.04 -0.14 -21.81
C HIS A 104 -8.77 -1.49 -21.13
N GLY A 105 -8.97 -1.61 -19.81
CA GLY A 105 -8.81 -2.84 -19.06
C GLY A 105 -7.38 -3.40 -19.08
N ARG A 106 -6.36 -2.55 -19.10
CA ARG A 106 -4.94 -2.94 -19.18
C ARG A 106 -4.07 -2.14 -18.23
N ASP A 107 -2.90 -2.70 -17.91
CA ASP A 107 -1.83 -2.05 -17.18
C ASP A 107 -0.62 -1.86 -18.11
N LEU A 108 -0.11 -0.62 -18.18
CA LEU A 108 1.02 -0.26 -19.01
C LEU A 108 2.27 -0.23 -18.15
N HIS A 109 3.22 -1.12 -18.43
CA HIS A 109 4.47 -1.21 -17.70
C HIS A 109 5.33 0.05 -17.90
N ILE A 110 5.67 0.76 -16.82
CA ILE A 110 6.53 1.94 -16.86
C ILE A 110 7.95 1.51 -17.26
N GLY A 111 8.48 2.13 -18.30
CA GLY A 111 9.78 1.80 -18.85
C GLY A 111 10.02 2.53 -20.19
N PRO A 112 10.97 2.10 -21.01
CA PRO A 112 11.31 2.79 -22.27
C PRO A 112 10.14 2.99 -23.21
N ARG A 113 9.17 2.05 -23.25
CA ARG A 113 8.00 2.12 -24.10
C ARG A 113 6.92 3.07 -23.57
N TYR A 114 6.76 3.12 -22.24
CA TYR A 114 5.80 3.97 -21.55
C TYR A 114 6.51 4.70 -20.40
N PRO A 115 7.33 5.72 -20.73
CA PRO A 115 8.05 6.48 -19.72
C PRO A 115 7.08 7.30 -18.87
N ALA A 116 7.39 7.37 -17.57
CA ALA A 116 6.64 8.17 -16.61
C ALA A 116 7.61 8.82 -15.62
N ASP A 117 7.47 10.12 -15.39
CA ASP A 117 8.13 10.82 -14.29
C ASP A 117 7.21 10.83 -13.09
N LEU A 118 7.59 10.07 -12.07
CA LEU A 118 6.86 9.93 -10.81
C LEU A 118 7.42 10.81 -9.69
N SER A 119 8.37 11.69 -9.98
CA SER A 119 9.08 12.51 -8.99
C SER A 119 8.11 13.33 -8.13
N VAL A 120 7.07 13.87 -8.72
CA VAL A 120 6.00 14.61 -8.00
C VAL A 120 5.26 13.76 -6.97
N LEU A 121 5.27 12.43 -7.10
CA LEU A 121 4.65 11.48 -6.18
C LEU A 121 5.66 10.88 -5.16
N GLY A 122 6.93 11.30 -5.22
CA GLY A 122 7.98 10.85 -4.30
C GLY A 122 8.87 9.73 -4.82
N VAL A 123 8.76 9.36 -6.10
CA VAL A 123 9.59 8.31 -6.73
C VAL A 123 10.28 8.87 -7.96
N ASP A 124 11.56 9.21 -7.85
CA ASP A 124 12.26 9.90 -8.94
C ASP A 124 12.59 8.96 -10.10
N THR A 125 13.00 7.73 -9.82
CA THR A 125 13.37 6.73 -10.85
C THR A 125 12.97 5.33 -10.42
N LEU A 126 12.78 4.42 -11.39
CA LEU A 126 12.62 2.99 -11.18
C LEU A 126 13.77 2.23 -11.86
N PRO A 127 14.30 1.15 -11.23
CA PRO A 127 13.98 0.69 -9.88
C PRO A 127 14.41 1.67 -8.79
N ALA A 128 13.75 1.61 -7.61
CA ALA A 128 14.05 2.48 -6.47
C ALA A 128 14.32 1.66 -5.21
N HIS A 129 15.27 2.12 -4.40
CA HIS A 129 15.57 1.53 -3.10
C HIS A 129 15.40 2.59 -2.02
N PHE A 130 14.51 2.34 -1.05
CA PHE A 130 14.27 3.19 0.11
C PHE A 130 14.68 2.46 1.38
N ALA A 131 15.48 3.12 2.24
CA ALA A 131 15.69 2.66 3.60
C ALA A 131 14.56 3.17 4.50
N ILE A 132 14.00 2.29 5.34
CA ILE A 132 13.00 2.64 6.35
C ILE A 132 13.74 3.15 7.58
N ARG A 133 13.74 4.47 7.81
CA ARG A 133 14.38 5.09 8.98
C ARG A 133 13.47 5.11 10.19
N HIS A 134 12.17 5.13 9.97
CA HIS A 134 11.17 5.04 11.03
C HIS A 134 9.89 4.41 10.48
N LEU A 135 9.28 3.54 11.26
CA LEU A 135 7.99 2.95 10.96
C LEU A 135 7.24 2.71 12.28
N SER A 136 6.10 3.39 12.42
CA SER A 136 5.16 3.20 13.53
C SER A 136 3.73 3.09 12.99
N SER A 137 2.75 2.99 13.87
CA SER A 137 1.33 3.00 13.48
C SER A 137 0.86 4.32 12.86
N SER A 138 1.60 5.44 13.06
CA SER A 138 1.19 6.78 12.63
C SER A 138 2.19 7.50 11.74
N ARG A 139 3.47 7.10 11.75
CA ARG A 139 4.55 7.79 11.03
C ARG A 139 5.43 6.79 10.29
N LEU A 140 5.79 7.15 9.04
CA LEU A 140 6.77 6.44 8.22
C LEU A 140 7.79 7.46 7.72
N VAL A 141 9.09 7.12 7.81
CA VAL A 141 10.18 7.91 7.23
C VAL A 141 11.00 7.01 6.33
N LEU A 142 11.05 7.37 5.07
CA LEU A 142 11.88 6.71 4.05
C LEU A 142 13.02 7.61 3.63
N THR A 143 14.19 7.01 3.35
CA THR A 143 15.32 7.75 2.77
C THR A 143 15.84 7.04 1.54
N ARG A 144 16.26 7.83 0.55
CA ARG A 144 16.95 7.38 -0.65
C ARG A 144 17.94 8.44 -1.06
N ASP A 145 19.20 8.08 -1.20
CA ASP A 145 20.28 9.04 -1.49
C ASP A 145 20.21 10.27 -0.54
N ASN A 146 20.04 11.46 -1.08
CA ASN A 146 19.87 12.70 -0.32
C ASN A 146 18.39 13.09 -0.10
N GLN A 147 17.44 12.19 -0.40
CA GLN A 147 16.02 12.45 -0.25
C GLN A 147 15.49 11.82 1.04
N VAL A 148 14.73 12.59 1.80
CA VAL A 148 13.96 12.15 2.97
C VAL A 148 12.49 12.37 2.68
N LEU A 149 11.70 11.30 2.79
CA LEU A 149 10.25 11.32 2.62
C LEU A 149 9.61 11.04 3.98
N GLU A 150 8.79 11.96 4.46
CA GLU A 150 8.03 11.77 5.70
C GLU A 150 6.55 11.60 5.39
N PHE A 151 5.97 10.58 5.99
CA PHE A 151 4.57 10.23 5.81
C PHE A 151 3.84 10.19 7.15
N ARG A 152 2.58 10.53 7.10
CA ARG A 152 1.61 10.35 8.17
C ARG A 152 0.59 9.29 7.76
N LYS A 153 0.21 8.41 8.68
CA LYS A 153 -0.88 7.46 8.46
C LYS A 153 -2.18 8.20 8.21
N TRP A 154 -2.92 7.74 7.24
CA TRP A 154 -4.20 8.34 6.86
C TRP A 154 -5.36 7.47 7.33
#